data_89cef504eef010e998fe8417c61b6ae8
#
_entry.id   89cef504eef010e998fe8417c61b6ae8
#
_cell.length_a   1.000
_cell.length_b   1.000
_cell.length_c   1.000
_cell.angle_alpha   90.00
_cell.angle_beta   90.00
_cell.angle_gamma   90.00
#
_symmetry.space_group_name_H-M   'P 1'
#
loop_
_entity.id
_entity.type
_entity.pdbx_description
1 polymer ?
#
loop_
_entity_poly.entity_id
_entity_poly.type
_entity_poly.pdbx_seq_one_letter_code
_entity_poly.pdbx_strand_id
1 'polypeptide(L)'
;MGKGTSDLENVSLVTENIKDLIVHLHRANAGRAATIVDDVAGRLKEFMLSGDPGSAPMQRAQQTMFAIDEVRILLAQRDFDGAVDAARDAGKEWKQKPASESAK
;
A
#
# COMPACT_ATOMS: atom_id res chain seq x y z
N MET A 1 13.11 21.27 -3.79
CA MET A 1 12.17 21.44 -4.59
C MET A 1 11.56 20.24 -5.13
N GLY A 2 12.13 19.50 -5.92
CA GLY A 2 11.51 18.38 -6.52
C GLY A 2 11.22 17.24 -5.57
N LYS A 3 11.93 17.16 -4.47
CA LYS A 3 11.73 16.07 -3.57
C LYS A 3 10.38 16.03 -2.93
N GLY A 4 9.90 17.15 -2.43
CA GLY A 4 8.58 17.19 -1.82
C GLY A 4 7.50 16.80 -2.79
N THR A 5 7.61 17.27 -4.02
CA THR A 5 6.64 16.96 -5.05
C THR A 5 6.67 15.47 -5.39
N SER A 6 7.87 14.90 -5.49
CA SER A 6 8.00 13.47 -5.77
C SER A 6 7.36 12.62 -4.68
N ASP A 7 7.57 13.00 -3.43
CA ASP A 7 7.00 12.24 -2.32
C ASP A 7 5.49 12.28 -2.36
N LEU A 8 4.92 13.46 -2.64
CA LEU A 8 3.47 13.59 -2.74
C LEU A 8 2.92 12.77 -3.90
N GLU A 9 3.62 12.76 -5.03
CA GLU A 9 3.20 11.97 -6.16
C GLU A 9 3.24 10.49 -5.83
N ASN A 10 4.27 10.04 -5.16
CA ASN A 10 4.37 8.63 -4.78
C ASN A 10 3.25 8.24 -3.83
N VAL A 11 2.92 9.11 -2.89
CA VAL A 11 1.81 8.84 -1.98
C VAL A 11 0.52 8.68 -2.76
N SER A 12 0.25 9.58 -3.70
CA SER A 12 -0.95 9.50 -4.52
C SER A 12 -0.98 8.25 -5.36
N LEU A 13 0.17 7.89 -5.94
CA LEU A 13 0.23 6.71 -6.80
C LEU A 13 -0.02 5.43 -6.02
N VAL A 14 0.51 5.35 -4.80
CA VAL A 14 0.25 4.18 -3.96
C VAL A 14 -1.24 4.09 -3.65
N THR A 15 -1.87 5.21 -3.31
CA THR A 15 -3.30 5.23 -3.03
C THR A 15 -4.10 4.76 -4.23
N GLU A 16 -3.78 5.27 -5.42
CA GLU A 16 -4.49 4.86 -6.63
C GLU A 16 -4.28 3.40 -6.94
N ASN A 17 -3.06 2.92 -6.76
CA ASN A 17 -2.76 1.52 -7.02
C ASN A 17 -3.54 0.60 -6.07
N ILE A 18 -3.67 0.99 -4.81
CA ILE A 18 -4.43 0.17 -3.87
C ILE A 18 -5.90 0.13 -4.26
N LYS A 19 -6.45 1.26 -4.72
CA LYS A 19 -7.84 1.27 -5.20
C LYS A 19 -8.02 0.36 -6.40
N ASP A 20 -7.12 0.44 -7.35
CA ASP A 20 -7.15 -0.43 -8.52
C ASP A 20 -7.05 -1.89 -8.13
N LEU A 21 -6.17 -2.17 -7.18
CA LEU A 21 -5.98 -3.53 -6.69
C LEU A 21 -7.31 -4.10 -6.19
N ILE A 22 -8.02 -3.31 -5.37
CA ILE A 22 -9.28 -3.78 -4.82
C ILE A 22 -10.29 -4.06 -5.93
N VAL A 23 -10.36 -3.20 -6.94
CA VAL A 23 -11.26 -3.42 -8.07
C VAL A 23 -10.97 -4.73 -8.76
N HIS A 24 -9.69 -5.00 -9.06
CA HIS A 24 -9.33 -6.22 -9.76
C HIS A 24 -9.50 -7.46 -8.90
N LEU A 25 -9.32 -7.32 -7.58
CA LEU A 25 -9.59 -8.44 -6.68
C LEU A 25 -11.07 -8.79 -6.66
N HIS A 26 -11.94 -7.76 -6.68
CA HIS A 26 -13.39 -8.02 -6.77
C HIS A 26 -13.75 -8.72 -8.05
N ARG A 27 -13.00 -8.49 -9.11
CA ARG A 27 -13.25 -9.14 -10.40
C ARG A 27 -12.54 -10.47 -10.53
N ALA A 28 -11.85 -10.90 -9.48
CA ALA A 28 -11.07 -12.13 -9.48
C ALA A 28 -10.03 -12.16 -10.60
N ASN A 29 -9.48 -10.99 -10.92
CA ASN A 29 -8.47 -10.86 -11.97
C ASN A 29 -7.09 -11.01 -11.33
N ALA A 30 -6.68 -12.25 -11.14
CA ALA A 30 -5.46 -12.56 -10.40
C ALA A 30 -4.21 -11.98 -11.05
N GLY A 31 -4.12 -12.06 -12.37
CA GLY A 31 -2.93 -11.58 -13.07
C GLY A 31 -2.72 -10.10 -12.90
N ARG A 32 -3.77 -9.32 -13.09
CA ARG A 32 -3.66 -7.88 -12.95
C ARG A 32 -3.43 -7.50 -11.49
N ALA A 33 -4.12 -8.18 -10.58
CA ALA A 33 -3.94 -7.91 -9.16
C ALA A 33 -2.50 -8.16 -8.74
N ALA A 34 -1.89 -9.24 -9.21
CA ALA A 34 -0.50 -9.54 -8.89
C ALA A 34 0.44 -8.46 -9.40
N THR A 35 0.20 -7.96 -10.61
CA THR A 35 1.01 -6.88 -11.16
C THR A 35 0.90 -5.63 -10.31
N ILE A 36 -0.30 -5.29 -9.87
CA ILE A 36 -0.50 -4.11 -9.05
C ILE A 36 0.16 -4.26 -7.69
N VAL A 37 0.08 -5.46 -7.11
CA VAL A 37 0.76 -5.73 -5.84
C VAL A 37 2.26 -5.48 -5.98
N ASP A 38 2.85 -5.96 -7.07
CA ASP A 38 4.27 -5.75 -7.30
C ASP A 38 4.61 -4.26 -7.44
N ASP A 39 3.76 -3.52 -8.15
CA ASP A 39 3.97 -2.09 -8.32
C ASP A 39 3.91 -1.36 -6.99
N VAL A 40 2.91 -1.66 -6.18
CA VAL A 40 2.77 -1.03 -4.87
C VAL A 40 3.96 -1.37 -3.99
N ALA A 41 4.35 -2.65 -3.97
CA ALA A 41 5.47 -3.08 -3.15
C ALA A 41 6.76 -2.35 -3.56
N GLY A 42 6.97 -2.19 -4.87
CA GLY A 42 8.14 -1.48 -5.35
C GLY A 42 8.16 -0.04 -4.93
N ARG A 43 7.01 0.63 -5.01
CA ARG A 43 6.93 2.04 -4.60
C ARG A 43 7.14 2.21 -3.10
N LEU A 44 6.57 1.30 -2.31
CA LEU A 44 6.76 1.36 -0.87
C LEU A 44 8.22 1.12 -0.50
N LYS A 45 8.86 0.20 -1.20
CA LYS A 45 10.26 -0.09 -0.96
C LYS A 45 11.12 1.13 -1.25
N GLU A 46 10.88 1.79 -2.37
CA GLU A 46 11.63 3.00 -2.70
C GLU A 46 11.39 4.09 -1.67
N PHE A 47 10.16 4.22 -1.23
CA PHE A 47 9.83 5.19 -0.21
C PHE A 47 10.61 4.93 1.08
N MET A 48 10.69 3.66 1.47
CA MET A 48 11.41 3.29 2.67
C MET A 48 12.91 3.50 2.55
N LEU A 49 13.45 3.29 1.34
CA LEU A 49 14.88 3.48 1.13
C LEU A 49 15.29 4.94 1.15
N SER A 50 14.39 5.83 0.73
CA SER A 50 14.71 7.24 0.65
C SER A 50 14.25 8.04 1.86
N GLY A 51 13.48 7.43 2.76
CA GLY A 51 12.96 8.12 3.92
C GLY A 51 13.85 8.01 5.13
N ASP A 52 13.56 8.80 6.14
CA ASP A 52 14.31 8.77 7.39
C ASP A 52 13.87 7.60 8.23
N PRO A 53 14.83 6.80 8.74
CA PRO A 53 14.47 5.67 9.60
C PRO A 53 13.72 6.17 10.85
N GLY A 54 12.66 5.47 11.19
CA GLY A 54 11.91 5.80 12.39
C GLY A 54 10.93 6.93 12.23
N SER A 55 10.89 7.57 11.07
CA SER A 55 9.91 8.63 10.84
C SER A 55 8.51 8.03 10.72
N ALA A 56 7.49 8.87 10.97
CA ALA A 56 6.11 8.42 10.85
C ALA A 56 5.78 7.92 9.45
N PRO A 57 6.20 8.62 8.37
CA PRO A 57 5.96 8.08 7.03
C PRO A 57 6.63 6.74 6.80
N MET A 58 7.83 6.56 7.34
CA MET A 58 8.55 5.30 7.20
C MET A 58 7.79 4.16 7.89
N GLN A 59 7.30 4.41 9.10
CA GLN A 59 6.55 3.40 9.82
C GLN A 59 5.26 3.05 9.10
N ARG A 60 4.61 4.06 8.55
CA ARG A 60 3.38 3.85 7.78
C ARG A 60 3.65 2.98 6.57
N ALA A 61 4.76 3.25 5.87
CA ALA A 61 5.13 2.45 4.71
C ALA A 61 5.41 1.01 5.09
N GLN A 62 6.07 0.80 6.23
CA GLN A 62 6.36 -0.56 6.68
C GLN A 62 5.07 -1.32 6.99
N GLN A 63 4.14 -0.69 7.67
CA GLN A 63 2.88 -1.34 8.01
C GLN A 63 2.05 -1.61 6.78
N THR A 64 2.06 -0.68 5.83
CA THR A 64 1.36 -0.89 4.57
C THR A 64 1.98 -2.06 3.82
N MET A 65 3.30 -2.19 3.87
CA MET A 65 3.98 -3.29 3.20
C MET A 65 3.55 -4.64 3.78
N PHE A 66 3.39 -4.72 5.11
CA PHE A 66 2.90 -5.97 5.71
C PHE A 66 1.53 -6.35 5.15
N ALA A 67 0.64 -5.38 5.02
CA ALA A 67 -0.68 -5.67 4.47
C ALA A 67 -0.59 -6.07 3.00
N ILE A 68 0.29 -5.46 2.25
CA ILE A 68 0.49 -5.81 0.85
C ILE A 68 1.06 -7.23 0.72
N ASP A 69 1.96 -7.61 1.61
CA ASP A 69 2.47 -8.99 1.61
C ASP A 69 1.34 -9.98 1.90
N GLU A 70 0.44 -9.61 2.78
CA GLU A 70 -0.72 -10.44 3.09
C GLU A 70 -1.59 -10.61 1.84
N VAL A 71 -1.80 -9.53 1.10
CA VAL A 71 -2.55 -9.61 -0.16
C VAL A 71 -1.88 -10.60 -1.10
N ARG A 72 -0.56 -10.54 -1.18
CA ARG A 72 0.19 -11.42 -2.07
C ARG A 72 -0.03 -12.89 -1.69
N ILE A 73 0.04 -13.18 -0.40
CA ILE A 73 -0.14 -14.55 0.07
C ILE A 73 -1.55 -15.05 -0.23
N LEU A 74 -2.54 -14.23 0.09
CA LEU A 74 -3.93 -14.62 -0.12
C LEU A 74 -4.25 -14.75 -1.61
N LEU A 75 -3.65 -13.89 -2.42
CA LEU A 75 -3.84 -13.97 -3.86
C LEU A 75 -3.26 -15.27 -4.41
N ALA A 76 -2.11 -15.70 -3.89
CA ALA A 76 -1.50 -16.95 -4.31
C ALA A 76 -2.40 -18.12 -3.94
N GLN A 77 -3.16 -18.01 -2.87
CA GLN A 77 -4.11 -19.04 -2.45
C GLN A 77 -5.46 -18.91 -3.15
N ARG A 78 -5.60 -17.90 -3.99
CA ARG A 78 -6.86 -17.58 -4.68
C ARG A 78 -7.97 -17.22 -3.72
N ASP A 79 -7.61 -16.70 -2.55
CA ASP A 79 -8.57 -16.21 -1.57
C ASP A 79 -8.83 -14.74 -1.85
N PHE A 80 -9.70 -14.47 -2.83
CA PHE A 80 -9.94 -13.11 -3.28
C PHE A 80 -10.64 -12.28 -2.20
N ASP A 81 -11.55 -12.88 -1.46
CA ASP A 81 -12.23 -12.14 -0.39
C ASP A 81 -11.26 -11.71 0.69
N GLY A 82 -10.39 -12.61 1.11
CA GLY A 82 -9.36 -12.27 2.08
C GLY A 82 -8.40 -11.24 1.54
N ALA A 83 -8.05 -11.36 0.25
CA ALA A 83 -7.15 -10.41 -0.37
C ALA A 83 -7.77 -9.02 -0.43
N VAL A 84 -9.08 -8.91 -0.68
CA VAL A 84 -9.77 -7.63 -0.66
C VAL A 84 -9.67 -6.99 0.73
N ASP A 85 -9.91 -7.78 1.77
CA ASP A 85 -9.82 -7.27 3.13
C ASP A 85 -8.42 -6.77 3.44
N ALA A 86 -7.42 -7.54 3.04
CA ALA A 86 -6.03 -7.14 3.28
C ALA A 86 -5.68 -5.88 2.49
N ALA A 87 -6.19 -5.76 1.26
CA ALA A 87 -5.94 -4.57 0.45
C ALA A 87 -6.59 -3.34 1.07
N ARG A 88 -7.78 -3.50 1.63
CA ARG A 88 -8.44 -2.40 2.33
C ARG A 88 -7.64 -1.98 3.56
N ASP A 89 -7.10 -2.96 4.28
CA ASP A 89 -6.26 -2.65 5.42
C ASP A 89 -5.01 -1.88 4.98
N ALA A 90 -4.42 -2.29 3.87
CA ALA A 90 -3.27 -1.58 3.32
C ALA A 90 -3.62 -0.12 3.03
N GLY A 91 -4.79 0.11 2.45
CA GLY A 91 -5.24 1.45 2.16
C GLY A 91 -5.43 2.28 3.42
N LYS A 92 -5.99 1.65 4.45
CA LYS A 92 -6.19 2.33 5.73
C LYS A 92 -4.86 2.68 6.38
N GLU A 93 -3.92 1.74 6.39
CA GLU A 93 -2.61 1.99 6.97
C GLU A 93 -1.90 3.12 6.25
N TRP A 94 -1.98 3.12 4.92
CA TRP A 94 -1.32 4.14 4.13
C TRP A 94 -1.90 5.53 4.36
N LYS A 95 -3.22 5.61 4.54
CA LYS A 95 -3.89 6.88 4.77
C LYS A 95 -3.92 7.30 6.22
N GLN A 96 -3.53 6.41 7.12
CA GLN A 96 -3.64 6.69 8.55
C GLN A 96 -2.81 7.89 8.92
N LYS A 97 -3.40 8.76 9.73
CA LYS A 97 -2.69 9.94 10.16
C LYS A 97 -1.86 9.63 11.39
N PRO A 98 -0.85 10.43 11.66
CA PRO A 98 -0.05 10.24 12.87
C PRO A 98 -0.92 10.21 14.12
N ALA A 99 -0.44 9.49 15.11
CA ALA A 99 -1.20 9.33 16.34
C ALA A 99 -1.56 10.66 16.98
N SER A 100 -0.68 11.63 16.86
CA SER A 100 -0.95 12.93 17.46
C SER A 100 -2.19 13.59 16.86
N GLU A 101 -2.45 13.33 15.58
CA GLU A 101 -3.63 13.88 14.94
C GLU A 101 -4.88 13.12 15.31
N SER A 102 -4.76 11.80 15.36
CA SER A 102 -5.93 11.00 15.66
C SER A 102 -6.34 11.11 17.11
N ALA A 103 -5.48 11.59 17.97
CA ALA A 103 -5.79 11.75 19.37
C ALA A 103 -6.77 12.89 19.64
N LYS A 104 -7.01 13.71 18.64
CA LYS A 104 -7.88 14.87 18.87
C LYS A 104 -9.31 14.54 19.20
#